data_012d7c1687d9399f7f5ca91a725cf776
#
_entry.id   012d7c1687d9399f7f5ca91a725cf776
#
_cell.length_a   1.000
_cell.length_b   1.000
_cell.length_c   1.000
_cell.angle_alpha   90.00
_cell.angle_beta   90.00
_cell.angle_gamma   90.00
#
_symmetry.space_group_name_H-M   'P 1'
#
loop_
_entity.id
_entity.type
_entity.pdbx_description
1 polymer ?
#
loop_
_entity_poly.entity_id
_entity_poly.type
_entity_poly.pdbx_seq_one_letter_code
_entity_poly.pdbx_strand_id
1 'polypeptide(L)'
;MVETITPVVYGSRAHWAVAFLLHVVGATATAGLFGAALGAVGGLLDAPWGRAGALVLAAAAGIYALGELPRVTATVPQLRRQVPDWWREFFSWPVAAFLYGAGLGVGFFTYLSHGTLVVVALGALASGDAWVGALVVAPFGLTRGLSGARAAGVGTQQQSQDLVDRLAGSPERLRSIANGIALIAIAALASAAALGTTDGWEAFATAALAVAFTWAAVTKAVGFGAWRRTIAAHALPRGVEAAAVIGVPVAEALVPVMAICGWTRASGLWALVLIAVFTAEALRAWRRFGAQVPCGCFGGREPVSPPALLLRNVGLAVIGALVALRPPPEPTFALPGWPSPNEYLPMVLAIAGVAVAGSIAWAAIRWLGRGARS
;
A
#
# COMPACT_ATOMS: atom_id res chain seq x y z
N MET A 1 -16.18 13.38 -13.79
CA MET A 1 -16.89 12.12 -13.46
C MET A 1 -18.08 12.35 -12.55
N VAL A 2 -17.92 12.98 -11.40
CA VAL A 2 -19.06 13.35 -10.53
C VAL A 2 -20.02 14.27 -11.25
N GLU A 3 -19.55 15.14 -12.12
CA GLU A 3 -20.37 16.02 -12.97
C GLU A 3 -21.24 15.28 -14.00
N THR A 4 -20.89 14.05 -14.37
CA THR A 4 -21.58 13.29 -15.41
C THR A 4 -22.70 12.42 -14.89
N ILE A 5 -22.67 12.00 -13.62
CA ILE A 5 -23.68 11.13 -13.01
C ILE A 5 -24.23 11.81 -11.75
N THR A 6 -25.02 12.85 -11.94
CA THR A 6 -25.73 13.57 -10.88
C THR A 6 -27.24 13.54 -11.12
N PRO A 7 -28.08 13.59 -10.09
CA PRO A 7 -29.52 13.69 -10.26
C PRO A 7 -29.97 14.88 -11.12
N VAL A 8 -29.18 15.97 -11.12
CA VAL A 8 -29.43 17.16 -11.93
C VAL A 8 -29.37 16.84 -13.42
N VAL A 9 -28.43 16.03 -13.86
CA VAL A 9 -28.24 15.65 -15.27
C VAL A 9 -29.39 14.76 -15.77
N TYR A 10 -29.93 13.91 -14.90
CA TYR A 10 -31.00 12.96 -15.26
C TYR A 10 -32.42 13.46 -14.98
N GLY A 11 -32.57 14.70 -14.49
CA GLY A 11 -33.86 15.35 -14.26
C GLY A 11 -34.71 14.73 -13.14
N SER A 12 -34.39 13.54 -12.64
CA SER A 12 -35.08 12.90 -11.51
C SER A 12 -34.19 11.95 -10.76
N ARG A 13 -34.48 11.74 -9.47
CA ARG A 13 -33.75 10.77 -8.63
C ARG A 13 -33.91 9.33 -9.11
N ALA A 14 -35.09 8.98 -9.68
CA ALA A 14 -35.33 7.64 -10.18
C ALA A 14 -34.48 7.34 -11.43
N HIS A 15 -34.48 8.24 -12.41
CA HIS A 15 -33.61 8.08 -13.59
C HIS A 15 -32.13 8.07 -13.21
N TRP A 16 -31.71 8.93 -12.28
CA TRP A 16 -30.35 8.90 -11.75
C TRP A 16 -30.00 7.56 -11.11
N ALA A 17 -30.88 6.97 -10.29
CA ALA A 17 -30.61 5.70 -9.64
C ALA A 17 -30.41 4.57 -10.65
N VAL A 18 -31.23 4.52 -11.71
CA VAL A 18 -31.07 3.55 -12.81
C VAL A 18 -29.76 3.80 -13.56
N ALA A 19 -29.47 5.05 -13.91
CA ALA A 19 -28.21 5.41 -14.58
C ALA A 19 -27.00 5.07 -13.73
N PHE A 20 -27.06 5.32 -12.42
CA PHE A 20 -26.01 4.98 -11.47
C PHE A 20 -25.81 3.46 -11.39
N LEU A 21 -26.88 2.67 -11.30
CA LEU A 21 -26.79 1.20 -11.31
C LEU A 21 -26.15 0.67 -12.60
N LEU A 22 -26.60 1.17 -13.77
CA LEU A 22 -26.05 0.81 -15.08
C LEU A 22 -24.55 1.17 -15.16
N HIS A 23 -24.18 2.33 -14.61
CA HIS A 23 -22.79 2.75 -14.53
C HIS A 23 -21.93 1.80 -13.65
N VAL A 24 -22.44 1.44 -12.47
CA VAL A 24 -21.75 0.48 -11.58
C VAL A 24 -21.62 -0.89 -12.25
N VAL A 25 -22.71 -1.37 -12.88
CA VAL A 25 -22.70 -2.65 -13.62
C VAL A 25 -21.70 -2.59 -14.78
N GLY A 26 -21.71 -1.52 -15.57
CA GLY A 26 -20.76 -1.34 -16.67
C GLY A 26 -19.30 -1.36 -16.18
N ALA A 27 -19.01 -0.62 -15.13
CA ALA A 27 -17.65 -0.58 -14.55
C ALA A 27 -17.20 -1.93 -13.98
N THR A 28 -18.08 -2.62 -13.26
CA THR A 28 -17.77 -3.93 -12.67
C THR A 28 -17.61 -5.01 -13.71
N ALA A 29 -18.53 -5.07 -14.68
CA ALA A 29 -18.50 -6.06 -15.74
C ALA A 29 -17.24 -5.94 -16.62
N THR A 30 -16.89 -4.72 -17.06
CA THR A 30 -15.70 -4.55 -17.90
C THR A 30 -14.40 -4.74 -17.14
N ALA A 31 -14.34 -4.39 -15.84
CA ALA A 31 -13.22 -4.74 -14.99
C ALA A 31 -13.07 -6.25 -14.84
N GLY A 32 -14.19 -6.96 -14.60
CA GLY A 32 -14.20 -8.42 -14.53
C GLY A 32 -13.80 -9.08 -15.86
N LEU A 33 -14.31 -8.61 -16.99
CA LEU A 33 -13.92 -9.10 -18.32
C LEU A 33 -12.43 -8.86 -18.60
N PHE A 34 -11.91 -7.70 -18.23
CA PHE A 34 -10.48 -7.39 -18.35
C PHE A 34 -9.64 -8.33 -17.48
N GLY A 35 -10.06 -8.59 -16.24
CA GLY A 35 -9.41 -9.54 -15.35
C GLY A 35 -9.49 -10.98 -15.90
N ALA A 36 -10.64 -11.37 -16.42
CA ALA A 36 -10.82 -12.70 -17.07
C ALA A 36 -9.87 -12.87 -18.26
N ALA A 37 -9.76 -11.85 -19.11
CA ALA A 37 -8.84 -11.88 -20.24
C ALA A 37 -7.37 -12.03 -19.78
N LEU A 38 -6.98 -11.31 -18.73
CA LEU A 38 -5.63 -11.43 -18.14
C LEU A 38 -5.40 -12.83 -17.56
N GLY A 39 -6.35 -13.38 -16.81
CA GLY A 39 -6.25 -14.73 -16.27
C GLY A 39 -6.16 -15.79 -17.37
N ALA A 40 -6.96 -15.66 -18.44
CA ALA A 40 -6.89 -16.54 -19.61
C ALA A 40 -5.53 -16.44 -20.32
N VAL A 41 -5.00 -15.21 -20.53
CA VAL A 41 -3.66 -15.01 -21.09
C VAL A 41 -2.59 -15.62 -20.19
N GLY A 42 -2.74 -15.47 -18.87
CA GLY A 42 -1.85 -16.13 -17.90
C GLY A 42 -1.84 -17.64 -18.06
N GLY A 43 -3.02 -18.28 -18.22
CA GLY A 43 -3.13 -19.71 -18.49
C GLY A 43 -2.45 -20.15 -19.78
N LEU A 44 -2.53 -19.32 -20.85
CA LEU A 44 -1.80 -19.56 -22.10
C LEU A 44 -0.27 -19.42 -21.95
N LEU A 45 0.20 -18.74 -20.92
CA LEU A 45 1.61 -18.56 -20.56
C LEU A 45 2.05 -19.51 -19.44
N ASP A 46 1.35 -20.61 -19.24
CA ASP A 46 1.61 -21.62 -18.21
C ASP A 46 1.61 -21.07 -16.77
N ALA A 47 0.79 -20.04 -16.48
CA ALA A 47 0.55 -19.64 -15.09
C ALA A 47 -0.35 -20.69 -14.38
N PRO A 48 -0.27 -20.79 -13.06
CA PRO A 48 0.50 -19.97 -12.13
C PRO A 48 2.01 -20.30 -12.13
N TRP A 49 2.82 -19.25 -12.14
CA TRP A 49 4.28 -19.39 -12.16
C TRP A 49 4.87 -19.66 -10.76
N GLY A 50 4.07 -20.15 -9.84
CA GLY A 50 4.48 -20.52 -8.49
C GLY A 50 5.23 -19.40 -7.76
N ARG A 51 6.41 -19.74 -7.23
CA ARG A 51 7.25 -18.80 -6.47
C ARG A 51 7.69 -17.59 -7.30
N ALA A 52 8.02 -17.78 -8.57
CA ALA A 52 8.47 -16.70 -9.43
C ALA A 52 7.37 -15.63 -9.64
N GLY A 53 6.14 -16.07 -9.92
CA GLY A 53 4.99 -15.18 -10.05
C GLY A 53 4.68 -14.41 -8.77
N ALA A 54 4.75 -15.11 -7.63
CA ALA A 54 4.55 -14.49 -6.32
C ALA A 54 5.63 -13.45 -6.00
N LEU A 55 6.91 -13.71 -6.32
CA LEU A 55 8.00 -12.74 -6.15
C LEU A 55 7.83 -11.51 -7.05
N VAL A 56 7.44 -11.70 -8.31
CA VAL A 56 7.16 -10.59 -9.23
C VAL A 56 6.01 -9.73 -8.71
N LEU A 57 4.94 -10.36 -8.21
CA LEU A 57 3.80 -9.66 -7.63
C LEU A 57 4.20 -8.90 -6.36
N ALA A 58 4.99 -9.52 -5.48
CA ALA A 58 5.50 -8.89 -4.27
C ALA A 58 6.38 -7.68 -4.60
N ALA A 59 7.30 -7.82 -5.55
CA ALA A 59 8.17 -6.74 -6.00
C ALA A 59 7.38 -5.58 -6.62
N ALA A 60 6.43 -5.87 -7.51
CA ALA A 60 5.58 -4.86 -8.11
C ALA A 60 4.75 -4.11 -7.05
N ALA A 61 4.12 -4.84 -6.13
CA ALA A 61 3.36 -4.23 -5.04
C ALA A 61 4.25 -3.37 -4.14
N GLY A 62 5.47 -3.82 -3.83
CA GLY A 62 6.46 -3.06 -3.07
C GLY A 62 6.89 -1.77 -3.77
N ILE A 63 7.20 -1.83 -5.08
CA ILE A 63 7.58 -0.65 -5.88
C ILE A 63 6.45 0.39 -5.89
N TYR A 64 5.21 -0.03 -6.14
CA TYR A 64 4.08 0.91 -6.14
C TYR A 64 3.71 1.39 -4.74
N ALA A 65 3.89 0.57 -3.70
CA ALA A 65 3.76 1.02 -2.32
C ALA A 65 4.78 2.12 -1.98
N LEU A 66 6.03 1.97 -2.41
CA LEU A 66 7.06 3.02 -2.29
C LEU A 66 6.69 4.28 -3.08
N GLY A 67 6.03 4.13 -4.24
CA GLY A 67 5.51 5.25 -5.04
C GLY A 67 4.47 6.10 -4.35
N GLU A 68 3.80 5.60 -3.31
CA GLU A 68 2.89 6.38 -2.48
C GLU A 68 3.61 7.31 -1.48
N LEU A 69 4.94 7.22 -1.40
CA LEU A 69 5.73 8.15 -0.59
C LEU A 69 5.92 9.49 -1.32
N PRO A 70 5.89 10.63 -0.61
CA PRO A 70 5.91 11.98 -1.20
C PRO A 70 7.13 12.33 -2.07
N ARG A 71 8.15 11.48 -2.12
CA ARG A 71 9.41 11.71 -2.84
C ARG A 71 9.78 10.62 -3.83
N VAL A 72 8.96 9.59 -3.92
CA VAL A 72 9.17 8.48 -4.84
C VAL A 72 8.08 8.55 -5.89
N THR A 73 8.46 8.59 -7.17
CA THR A 73 7.51 8.58 -8.28
C THR A 73 7.58 7.22 -8.96
N ALA A 74 6.51 6.44 -8.84
CA ALA A 74 6.32 5.25 -9.65
C ALA A 74 5.41 5.60 -10.83
N THR A 75 5.91 5.38 -12.05
CA THR A 75 5.12 5.63 -13.25
C THR A 75 4.03 4.57 -13.40
N VAL A 76 2.78 5.00 -13.56
CA VAL A 76 1.66 4.11 -13.82
C VAL A 76 1.40 4.07 -15.32
N PRO A 77 1.47 2.89 -15.97
CA PRO A 77 1.16 2.77 -17.39
C PRO A 77 -0.32 3.06 -17.60
N GLN A 78 -0.63 4.08 -18.41
CA GLN A 78 -1.99 4.54 -18.69
C GLN A 78 -2.05 5.38 -19.97
N LEU A 79 -3.19 5.36 -20.64
CA LEU A 79 -3.38 6.12 -21.88
C LEU A 79 -3.80 7.57 -21.64
N ARG A 80 -4.06 8.00 -20.40
CA ARG A 80 -4.48 9.37 -20.00
C ARG A 80 -5.58 9.96 -20.89
N ARG A 81 -6.51 9.12 -21.34
CA ARG A 81 -7.67 9.55 -22.12
C ARG A 81 -8.88 9.73 -21.22
N GLN A 82 -9.72 10.69 -21.53
CA GLN A 82 -11.04 10.82 -20.91
C GLN A 82 -12.05 9.99 -21.69
N VAL A 83 -13.09 9.53 -20.99
CA VAL A 83 -14.24 8.90 -21.67
C VAL A 83 -14.87 9.95 -22.58
N PRO A 84 -15.18 9.62 -23.84
CA PRO A 84 -15.67 10.61 -24.80
C PRO A 84 -17.01 11.22 -24.39
N ASP A 85 -17.08 12.55 -24.35
CA ASP A 85 -18.29 13.28 -23.95
C ASP A 85 -19.44 13.10 -24.95
N TRP A 86 -19.12 12.90 -26.24
CA TRP A 86 -20.10 12.71 -27.31
C TRP A 86 -20.96 11.45 -27.16
N TRP A 87 -20.62 10.50 -26.29
CA TRP A 87 -21.49 9.35 -26.02
C TRP A 87 -22.87 9.74 -25.52
N ARG A 88 -23.02 10.89 -24.86
CA ARG A 88 -24.32 11.42 -24.41
C ARG A 88 -25.17 11.95 -25.54
N GLU A 89 -24.55 12.37 -26.61
CA GLU A 89 -25.25 12.94 -27.77
C GLU A 89 -25.73 11.84 -28.71
N PHE A 90 -24.96 10.76 -28.83
CA PHE A 90 -25.24 9.68 -29.76
C PHE A 90 -26.07 8.55 -29.18
N PHE A 91 -25.95 8.25 -27.89
CA PHE A 91 -26.62 7.13 -27.26
C PHE A 91 -27.75 7.58 -26.34
N SER A 92 -28.79 6.71 -26.22
CA SER A 92 -29.79 6.92 -25.18
C SER A 92 -29.15 6.95 -23.78
N TRP A 93 -29.75 7.72 -22.86
CA TRP A 93 -29.17 7.93 -21.54
C TRP A 93 -28.82 6.63 -20.76
N PRO A 94 -29.58 5.51 -20.86
CA PRO A 94 -29.21 4.26 -20.18
C PRO A 94 -27.93 3.65 -20.78
N VAL A 95 -27.83 3.65 -22.11
CA VAL A 95 -26.65 3.13 -22.82
C VAL A 95 -25.42 3.99 -22.53
N ALA A 96 -25.56 5.32 -22.57
CA ALA A 96 -24.50 6.25 -22.23
C ALA A 96 -24.00 6.01 -20.78
N ALA A 97 -24.91 5.87 -19.82
CA ALA A 97 -24.56 5.60 -18.42
C ALA A 97 -23.75 4.29 -18.27
N PHE A 98 -24.20 3.22 -18.94
CA PHE A 98 -23.46 1.95 -18.94
C PHE A 98 -22.08 2.08 -19.59
N LEU A 99 -21.96 2.73 -20.75
CA LEU A 99 -20.70 2.92 -21.47
C LEU A 99 -19.70 3.78 -20.67
N TYR A 100 -20.18 4.81 -19.99
CA TYR A 100 -19.34 5.59 -19.08
C TYR A 100 -18.76 4.72 -17.94
N GLY A 101 -19.57 3.83 -17.37
CA GLY A 101 -19.10 2.83 -16.42
C GLY A 101 -18.08 1.90 -17.04
N ALA A 102 -18.41 1.34 -18.20
CA ALA A 102 -17.57 0.42 -18.94
C ALA A 102 -16.18 1.00 -19.26
N GLY A 103 -16.14 2.26 -19.70
CA GLY A 103 -14.87 2.97 -19.95
C GLY A 103 -14.00 3.13 -18.70
N LEU A 104 -14.63 3.17 -17.51
CA LEU A 104 -13.91 3.24 -16.24
C LEU A 104 -13.39 1.90 -15.74
N GLY A 105 -14.09 0.82 -16.03
CA GLY A 105 -13.78 -0.49 -15.51
C GLY A 105 -12.42 -1.01 -16.01
N VAL A 106 -12.07 -0.75 -17.28
CA VAL A 106 -10.77 -1.17 -17.84
C VAL A 106 -9.59 -0.39 -17.24
N GLY A 107 -9.83 0.74 -16.58
CA GLY A 107 -8.83 1.48 -15.81
C GLY A 107 -7.69 2.09 -16.63
N PHE A 108 -6.92 1.30 -17.37
CA PHE A 108 -5.77 1.77 -18.16
C PHE A 108 -6.14 2.77 -19.28
N PHE A 109 -7.38 2.81 -19.71
CA PHE A 109 -7.87 3.79 -20.68
C PHE A 109 -8.22 5.14 -20.07
N THR A 110 -8.19 5.26 -18.75
CA THR A 110 -8.50 6.47 -18.01
C THR A 110 -7.33 6.89 -17.13
N TYR A 111 -7.43 8.08 -16.51
CA TYR A 111 -6.42 8.53 -15.58
C TYR A 111 -6.40 7.66 -14.31
N LEU A 112 -5.23 7.13 -13.99
CA LEU A 112 -4.94 6.37 -12.78
C LEU A 112 -3.95 7.16 -11.92
N SER A 113 -4.35 7.50 -10.72
CA SER A 113 -3.49 8.19 -9.74
C SER A 113 -2.57 7.22 -8.97
N HIS A 114 -2.91 5.93 -8.94
CA HIS A 114 -2.24 4.93 -8.11
C HIS A 114 -1.94 3.64 -8.91
N GLY A 115 -0.85 2.97 -8.54
CA GLY A 115 -0.40 1.74 -9.21
C GLY A 115 -1.15 0.46 -8.83
N THR A 116 -2.16 0.52 -7.96
CA THR A 116 -2.88 -0.67 -7.47
C THR A 116 -3.47 -1.50 -8.59
N LEU A 117 -4.03 -0.87 -9.64
CA LEU A 117 -4.57 -1.62 -10.78
C LEU A 117 -3.49 -2.44 -11.50
N VAL A 118 -2.25 -1.93 -11.59
CA VAL A 118 -1.14 -2.66 -12.21
C VAL A 118 -0.85 -3.94 -11.42
N VAL A 119 -0.78 -3.83 -10.10
CA VAL A 119 -0.53 -4.97 -9.21
C VAL A 119 -1.66 -5.98 -9.26
N VAL A 120 -2.92 -5.51 -9.23
CA VAL A 120 -4.11 -6.34 -9.35
C VAL A 120 -4.16 -7.06 -10.72
N ALA A 121 -3.82 -6.35 -11.80
CA ALA A 121 -3.74 -6.92 -13.15
C ALA A 121 -2.63 -7.99 -13.26
N LEU A 122 -1.46 -7.75 -12.65
CA LEU A 122 -0.41 -8.76 -12.56
C LEU A 122 -0.85 -9.98 -11.73
N GLY A 123 -1.60 -9.77 -10.66
CA GLY A 123 -2.19 -10.86 -9.86
C GLY A 123 -3.19 -11.69 -10.66
N ALA A 124 -4.06 -11.05 -11.45
CA ALA A 124 -4.99 -11.71 -12.36
C ALA A 124 -4.24 -12.53 -13.43
N LEU A 125 -3.21 -11.96 -14.03
CA LEU A 125 -2.36 -12.65 -15.00
C LEU A 125 -1.65 -13.86 -14.37
N ALA A 126 -1.08 -13.68 -13.19
CA ALA A 126 -0.36 -14.72 -12.47
C ALA A 126 -1.27 -15.85 -11.94
N SER A 127 -2.58 -15.64 -11.88
CA SER A 127 -3.53 -16.69 -11.49
C SER A 127 -3.67 -17.82 -12.51
N GLY A 128 -3.49 -17.53 -13.80
CA GLY A 128 -3.68 -18.49 -14.89
C GLY A 128 -5.12 -18.95 -15.09
N ASP A 129 -6.08 -18.34 -14.40
CA ASP A 129 -7.49 -18.71 -14.41
C ASP A 129 -8.38 -17.49 -14.69
N ALA A 130 -9.27 -17.61 -15.68
CA ALA A 130 -10.13 -16.52 -16.11
C ALA A 130 -11.13 -16.09 -15.01
N TRP A 131 -11.68 -17.04 -14.24
CA TRP A 131 -12.63 -16.74 -13.17
C TRP A 131 -11.94 -16.03 -12.00
N VAL A 132 -10.77 -16.53 -11.59
CA VAL A 132 -9.97 -15.91 -10.56
C VAL A 132 -9.56 -14.50 -11.01
N GLY A 133 -9.09 -14.35 -12.25
CA GLY A 133 -8.75 -13.05 -12.81
C GLY A 133 -9.92 -12.07 -12.80
N ALA A 134 -11.12 -12.53 -13.19
CA ALA A 134 -12.35 -11.73 -13.13
C ALA A 134 -12.64 -11.26 -11.69
N LEU A 135 -12.62 -12.18 -10.72
CA LEU A 135 -12.92 -11.89 -9.32
C LEU A 135 -11.88 -10.95 -8.67
N VAL A 136 -10.63 -11.03 -9.08
CA VAL A 136 -9.55 -10.19 -8.57
C VAL A 136 -9.67 -8.75 -9.06
N VAL A 137 -10.10 -8.54 -10.32
CA VAL A 137 -10.17 -7.19 -10.92
C VAL A 137 -11.55 -6.53 -10.76
N ALA A 138 -12.65 -7.30 -10.73
CA ALA A 138 -14.01 -6.76 -10.61
C ALA A 138 -14.21 -5.78 -9.44
N PRO A 139 -13.66 -6.00 -8.22
CA PRO A 139 -13.75 -5.03 -7.12
C PRO A 139 -13.19 -3.65 -7.44
N PHE A 140 -12.18 -3.56 -8.30
CA PHE A 140 -11.66 -2.27 -8.77
C PHE A 140 -12.72 -1.50 -9.58
N GLY A 141 -13.39 -2.15 -10.52
CA GLY A 141 -14.49 -1.55 -11.28
C GLY A 141 -15.66 -1.17 -10.38
N LEU A 142 -16.03 -2.05 -9.44
CA LEU A 142 -17.11 -1.80 -8.48
C LEU A 142 -16.84 -0.54 -7.65
N THR A 143 -15.66 -0.42 -7.06
CA THR A 143 -15.30 0.74 -6.22
C THR A 143 -15.25 2.03 -7.02
N ARG A 144 -14.78 1.98 -8.28
CA ARG A 144 -14.80 3.14 -9.18
C ARG A 144 -16.23 3.52 -9.56
N GLY A 145 -17.07 2.57 -9.91
CA GLY A 145 -18.49 2.80 -10.21
C GLY A 145 -19.24 3.40 -9.02
N LEU A 146 -19.03 2.84 -7.83
CA LEU A 146 -19.64 3.32 -6.59
C LEU A 146 -19.18 4.73 -6.18
N SER A 147 -18.05 5.22 -6.70
CA SER A 147 -17.59 6.59 -6.42
C SER A 147 -18.63 7.66 -6.83
N GLY A 148 -19.49 7.37 -7.82
CA GLY A 148 -20.61 8.19 -8.24
C GLY A 148 -21.73 8.36 -7.19
N ALA A 149 -21.82 7.48 -6.18
CA ALA A 149 -22.80 7.58 -5.10
C ALA A 149 -22.65 8.88 -4.28
N ARG A 150 -21.47 9.48 -4.27
CA ARG A 150 -21.22 10.77 -3.61
C ARG A 150 -22.06 11.90 -4.18
N ALA A 151 -22.54 11.76 -5.40
CA ALA A 151 -23.40 12.72 -6.06
C ALA A 151 -24.90 12.56 -5.74
N ALA A 152 -25.29 11.54 -4.97
CA ALA A 152 -26.71 11.23 -4.66
C ALA A 152 -27.50 12.40 -4.03
N GLY A 153 -26.83 13.24 -3.24
CA GLY A 153 -27.40 14.40 -2.57
C GLY A 153 -27.40 15.69 -3.38
N VAL A 154 -26.88 15.68 -4.62
CA VAL A 154 -26.72 16.87 -5.45
C VAL A 154 -28.04 17.17 -6.19
N GLY A 155 -28.69 18.25 -5.79
CA GLY A 155 -29.96 18.71 -6.40
C GLY A 155 -29.82 19.93 -7.31
N THR A 156 -28.69 20.64 -7.29
CA THR A 156 -28.45 21.85 -8.08
C THR A 156 -27.08 21.84 -8.73
N GLN A 157 -26.92 22.61 -9.82
CA GLN A 157 -25.64 22.77 -10.53
C GLN A 157 -24.55 23.31 -9.60
N GLN A 158 -24.89 24.24 -8.72
CA GLN A 158 -23.95 24.81 -7.75
C GLN A 158 -23.46 23.76 -6.74
N GLN A 159 -24.36 22.92 -6.22
CA GLN A 159 -23.98 21.81 -5.35
C GLN A 159 -23.06 20.80 -6.07
N SER A 160 -23.25 20.62 -7.40
CA SER A 160 -22.36 19.77 -8.19
C SER A 160 -20.95 20.35 -8.25
N GLN A 161 -20.82 21.66 -8.49
CA GLN A 161 -19.54 22.36 -8.49
C GLN A 161 -18.86 22.32 -7.11
N ASP A 162 -19.61 22.64 -6.05
CA ASP A 162 -19.11 22.56 -4.67
C ASP A 162 -18.61 21.16 -4.31
N LEU A 163 -19.28 20.11 -4.80
CA LEU A 163 -18.84 18.73 -4.57
C LEU A 163 -17.54 18.43 -5.30
N VAL A 164 -17.38 18.90 -6.55
CA VAL A 164 -16.14 18.74 -7.32
C VAL A 164 -14.99 19.45 -6.62
N ASP A 165 -15.19 20.67 -6.15
CA ASP A 165 -14.18 21.47 -5.44
C ASP A 165 -13.77 20.81 -4.13
N ARG A 166 -14.73 20.27 -3.36
CA ARG A 166 -14.43 19.48 -2.13
C ARG A 166 -13.66 18.20 -2.44
N LEU A 167 -13.98 17.52 -3.53
CA LEU A 167 -13.27 16.30 -3.94
C LEU A 167 -11.87 16.60 -4.47
N ALA A 168 -11.69 17.74 -5.14
CA ALA A 168 -10.39 18.23 -5.59
C ALA A 168 -9.51 18.64 -4.39
N GLY A 169 -10.10 19.29 -3.39
CA GLY A 169 -9.45 19.68 -2.14
C GLY A 169 -9.31 18.56 -1.11
N SER A 170 -9.87 17.35 -1.38
CA SER A 170 -9.76 16.25 -0.42
C SER A 170 -8.30 15.78 -0.29
N PRO A 171 -7.82 15.47 0.94
CA PRO A 171 -6.42 15.19 1.17
C PRO A 171 -5.98 13.97 0.36
N GLU A 172 -5.15 14.22 -0.65
CA GLU A 172 -4.50 13.21 -1.50
C GLU A 172 -3.75 12.19 -0.63
N ARG A 173 -3.26 12.64 0.52
CA ARG A 173 -2.57 11.82 1.53
C ARG A 173 -3.38 10.65 2.08
N LEU A 174 -4.67 10.83 2.38
CA LEU A 174 -5.50 9.74 2.88
C LEU A 174 -5.68 8.63 1.82
N ARG A 175 -5.80 9.03 0.55
CA ARG A 175 -5.87 8.10 -0.57
C ARG A 175 -4.56 7.36 -0.76
N SER A 176 -3.42 8.06 -0.75
CA SER A 176 -2.09 7.44 -0.81
C SER A 176 -1.82 6.51 0.36
N ILE A 177 -2.21 6.87 1.58
CA ILE A 177 -2.06 6.01 2.76
C ILE A 177 -2.90 4.73 2.59
N ALA A 178 -4.18 4.85 2.25
CA ALA A 178 -5.05 3.69 2.07
C ALA A 178 -4.56 2.76 0.95
N ASN A 179 -4.12 3.36 -0.16
CA ASN A 179 -3.57 2.62 -1.28
C ASN A 179 -2.22 1.96 -0.93
N GLY A 180 -1.35 2.68 -0.23
CA GLY A 180 -0.09 2.15 0.29
C GLY A 180 -0.30 0.95 1.21
N ILE A 181 -1.25 1.02 2.14
CA ILE A 181 -1.61 -0.11 3.02
C ILE A 181 -2.09 -1.31 2.19
N ALA A 182 -2.95 -1.10 1.19
CA ALA A 182 -3.43 -2.18 0.33
C ALA A 182 -2.29 -2.83 -0.46
N LEU A 183 -1.40 -2.04 -1.04
CA LEU A 183 -0.22 -2.52 -1.78
C LEU A 183 0.75 -3.28 -0.87
N ILE A 184 0.96 -2.80 0.36
CA ILE A 184 1.76 -3.48 1.37
C ILE A 184 1.15 -4.84 1.74
N ALA A 185 -0.16 -4.89 1.93
CA ALA A 185 -0.86 -6.15 2.21
C ALA A 185 -0.71 -7.16 1.06
N ILE A 186 -0.83 -6.72 -0.19
CA ILE A 186 -0.60 -7.57 -1.37
C ILE A 186 0.86 -8.04 -1.42
N ALA A 187 1.84 -7.15 -1.17
CA ALA A 187 3.25 -7.51 -1.14
C ALA A 187 3.54 -8.55 -0.06
N ALA A 188 2.93 -8.40 1.11
CA ALA A 188 3.07 -9.37 2.21
C ALA A 188 2.50 -10.74 1.86
N LEU A 189 1.27 -10.78 1.32
CA LEU A 189 0.62 -12.02 0.90
C LEU A 189 1.40 -12.73 -0.21
N ALA A 190 1.84 -11.98 -1.21
CA ALA A 190 2.63 -12.52 -2.31
C ALA A 190 4.01 -13.02 -1.83
N SER A 191 4.65 -12.32 -0.89
CA SER A 191 5.88 -12.78 -0.27
C SER A 191 5.68 -14.07 0.51
N ALA A 192 4.61 -14.17 1.30
CA ALA A 192 4.25 -15.37 2.03
C ALA A 192 4.02 -16.56 1.08
N ALA A 193 3.31 -16.34 -0.03
CA ALA A 193 3.11 -17.35 -1.06
C ALA A 193 4.43 -17.80 -1.72
N ALA A 194 5.33 -16.86 -2.02
CA ALA A 194 6.65 -17.14 -2.58
C ALA A 194 7.52 -17.98 -1.63
N LEU A 195 7.37 -17.76 -0.32
CA LEU A 195 8.09 -18.48 0.73
C LEU A 195 7.53 -19.89 1.00
N GLY A 196 6.40 -20.25 0.36
CA GLY A 196 5.73 -21.53 0.63
C GLY A 196 5.10 -21.62 2.03
N THR A 197 4.90 -20.45 2.67
CA THR A 197 4.36 -20.33 4.04
C THR A 197 2.85 -20.07 4.04
N THR A 198 2.15 -20.51 2.98
CA THR A 198 0.70 -20.25 2.82
C THR A 198 -0.19 -21.12 3.69
N ASP A 199 0.38 -22.08 4.42
CA ASP A 199 -0.39 -23.02 5.22
C ASP A 199 -0.70 -22.46 6.62
N GLY A 200 -1.27 -21.26 6.67
CA GLY A 200 -1.79 -20.76 7.92
C GLY A 200 -1.71 -19.24 8.12
N TRP A 201 -2.49 -18.76 9.04
CA TRP A 201 -2.54 -17.37 9.49
C TRP A 201 -1.19 -16.89 10.10
N GLU A 202 -0.36 -17.82 10.59
CA GLU A 202 0.98 -17.57 11.16
C GLU A 202 1.92 -16.94 10.11
N ALA A 203 1.87 -17.46 8.90
CA ALA A 203 2.63 -16.93 7.77
C ALA A 203 2.17 -15.52 7.38
N PHE A 204 0.86 -15.32 7.32
CA PHE A 204 0.28 -14.00 7.09
C PHE A 204 0.69 -13.00 8.18
N ALA A 205 0.61 -13.39 9.45
CA ALA A 205 1.01 -12.54 10.57
C ALA A 205 2.49 -12.16 10.48
N THR A 206 3.37 -13.13 10.15
CA THR A 206 4.81 -12.89 9.98
C THR A 206 5.08 -11.92 8.81
N ALA A 207 4.44 -12.14 7.67
CA ALA A 207 4.56 -11.28 6.50
C ALA A 207 4.04 -9.86 6.78
N ALA A 208 2.88 -9.73 7.43
CA ALA A 208 2.30 -8.43 7.78
C ALA A 208 3.22 -7.65 8.74
N LEU A 209 3.79 -8.33 9.74
CA LEU A 209 4.76 -7.73 10.66
C LEU A 209 6.03 -7.28 9.93
N ALA A 210 6.61 -8.15 9.11
CA ALA A 210 7.81 -7.84 8.33
C ALA A 210 7.60 -6.64 7.41
N VAL A 211 6.46 -6.57 6.72
CA VAL A 211 6.14 -5.46 5.83
C VAL A 211 5.92 -4.15 6.60
N ALA A 212 5.20 -4.18 7.72
CA ALA A 212 4.98 -2.98 8.54
C ALA A 212 6.31 -2.36 9.01
N PHE A 213 7.26 -3.18 9.46
CA PHE A 213 8.56 -2.72 9.91
C PHE A 213 9.51 -2.34 8.76
N THR A 214 9.44 -3.04 7.61
CA THR A 214 10.14 -2.62 6.39
C THR A 214 9.69 -1.23 5.97
N TRP A 215 8.39 -1.00 5.91
CA TRP A 215 7.82 0.30 5.59
C TRP A 215 8.29 1.39 6.56
N ALA A 216 8.26 1.10 7.87
CA ALA A 216 8.72 2.03 8.89
C ALA A 216 10.21 2.39 8.71
N ALA A 217 11.08 1.41 8.45
CA ALA A 217 12.51 1.63 8.24
C ALA A 217 12.78 2.42 6.94
N VAL A 218 12.14 2.03 5.82
CA VAL A 218 12.30 2.67 4.51
C VAL A 218 11.81 4.12 4.53
N THR A 219 10.67 4.41 5.15
CA THR A 219 10.15 5.78 5.24
C THR A 219 11.09 6.71 6.00
N LYS A 220 11.75 6.20 7.04
CA LYS A 220 12.76 6.96 7.78
C LYS A 220 14.06 7.14 6.98
N ALA A 221 14.49 6.11 6.25
CA ALA A 221 15.68 6.20 5.39
C ALA A 221 15.47 7.19 4.24
N VAL A 222 14.35 7.10 3.51
CA VAL A 222 13.99 8.01 2.41
C VAL A 222 13.74 9.43 2.93
N GLY A 223 13.06 9.56 4.08
CA GLY A 223 12.73 10.81 4.74
C GLY A 223 13.73 11.25 5.81
N PHE A 224 15.02 10.86 5.73
CA PHE A 224 15.99 10.99 6.80
C PHE A 224 16.05 12.39 7.47
N GLY A 225 16.00 13.47 6.68
CA GLY A 225 15.99 14.82 7.22
C GLY A 225 14.70 15.17 8.02
N ALA A 226 13.55 14.59 7.64
CA ALA A 226 12.31 14.75 8.39
C ALA A 226 12.34 13.91 9.66
N TRP A 227 12.85 12.68 9.57
CA TRP A 227 13.03 11.77 10.69
C TRP A 227 13.92 12.40 11.77
N ARG A 228 15.09 12.95 11.38
CA ARG A 228 15.99 13.64 12.32
C ARG A 228 15.30 14.79 13.05
N ARG A 229 14.51 15.61 12.33
CA ARG A 229 13.73 16.69 12.97
C ARG A 229 12.70 16.16 13.97
N THR A 230 12.07 15.04 13.64
CA THR A 230 11.14 14.38 14.57
C THR A 230 11.85 13.95 15.83
N ILE A 231 13.00 13.27 15.74
CA ILE A 231 13.78 12.85 16.91
C ILE A 231 14.24 14.08 17.73
N ALA A 232 14.72 15.14 17.09
CA ALA A 232 15.11 16.37 17.79
C ALA A 232 13.94 17.00 18.56
N ALA A 233 12.71 16.93 18.03
CA ALA A 233 11.50 17.43 18.69
C ALA A 233 11.15 16.67 19.98
N HIS A 234 11.63 15.43 20.15
CA HIS A 234 11.43 14.65 21.38
C HIS A 234 12.33 15.12 22.53
N ALA A 235 13.27 16.04 22.29
CA ALA A 235 14.19 16.61 23.28
C ALA A 235 14.88 15.53 24.13
N LEU A 236 15.44 14.53 23.47
CA LEU A 236 16.23 13.47 24.09
C LEU A 236 17.64 13.99 24.45
N PRO A 237 18.35 13.36 25.41
CA PRO A 237 19.76 13.66 25.63
C PRO A 237 20.56 13.49 24.33
N ARG A 238 21.55 14.37 24.08
CA ARG A 238 22.28 14.41 22.79
C ARG A 238 22.83 13.06 22.33
N GLY A 239 23.37 12.23 23.26
CA GLY A 239 23.86 10.89 22.92
C GLY A 239 22.75 9.92 22.49
N VAL A 240 21.60 9.98 23.15
CA VAL A 240 20.42 9.15 22.84
C VAL A 240 19.78 9.61 21.52
N GLU A 241 19.73 10.94 21.29
CA GLU A 241 19.24 11.50 20.02
C GLU A 241 20.06 10.98 18.83
N ALA A 242 21.39 11.09 18.91
CA ALA A 242 22.28 10.62 17.86
C ALA A 242 22.15 9.10 17.61
N ALA A 243 22.05 8.30 18.67
CA ALA A 243 21.85 6.87 18.58
C ALA A 243 20.46 6.54 17.99
N ALA A 244 19.39 7.23 18.37
CA ALA A 244 18.03 6.98 17.88
C ALA A 244 17.87 7.31 16.39
N VAL A 245 18.54 8.32 15.87
CA VAL A 245 18.46 8.71 14.45
C VAL A 245 18.85 7.56 13.51
N ILE A 246 19.87 6.80 13.86
CA ILE A 246 20.37 5.66 13.08
C ILE A 246 19.84 4.33 13.64
N GLY A 247 19.88 4.18 14.96
CA GLY A 247 19.54 2.93 15.62
C GLY A 247 18.09 2.50 15.43
N VAL A 248 17.14 3.43 15.42
CA VAL A 248 15.72 3.08 15.24
C VAL A 248 15.44 2.49 13.85
N PRO A 249 15.80 3.11 12.72
CA PRO A 249 15.61 2.50 11.40
C PRO A 249 16.32 1.15 11.24
N VAL A 250 17.51 1.00 11.81
CA VAL A 250 18.26 -0.28 11.79
C VAL A 250 17.54 -1.33 12.62
N ALA A 251 17.09 -0.99 13.82
CA ALA A 251 16.35 -1.90 14.69
C ALA A 251 15.03 -2.35 14.07
N GLU A 252 14.32 -1.44 13.37
CA GLU A 252 13.12 -1.78 12.60
C GLU A 252 13.43 -2.71 11.42
N ALA A 253 14.52 -2.50 10.70
CA ALA A 253 14.94 -3.35 9.59
C ALA A 253 15.33 -4.76 10.03
N LEU A 254 15.75 -4.96 11.27
CA LEU A 254 16.06 -6.28 11.81
C LEU A 254 14.81 -7.18 11.90
N VAL A 255 13.61 -6.63 12.11
CA VAL A 255 12.37 -7.43 12.17
C VAL A 255 12.14 -8.24 10.89
N PRO A 256 12.04 -7.61 9.69
CA PRO A 256 11.88 -8.36 8.45
C PRO A 256 13.08 -9.24 8.12
N VAL A 257 14.31 -8.82 8.45
CA VAL A 257 15.51 -9.63 8.23
C VAL A 257 15.42 -10.93 9.03
N MET A 258 15.10 -10.86 10.32
CA MET A 258 14.92 -12.06 11.15
C MET A 258 13.80 -12.97 10.62
N ALA A 259 12.68 -12.38 10.17
CA ALA A 259 11.57 -13.14 9.60
C ALA A 259 11.98 -13.89 8.32
N ILE A 260 12.70 -13.21 7.41
CA ILE A 260 13.20 -13.80 6.16
C ILE A 260 14.23 -14.90 6.44
N CYS A 261 15.03 -14.72 7.49
CA CYS A 261 16.04 -15.68 7.90
C CYS A 261 15.49 -16.89 8.68
N GLY A 262 14.17 -17.03 8.80
CA GLY A 262 13.57 -18.14 9.54
C GLY A 262 13.56 -17.95 11.07
N TRP A 263 14.10 -16.85 11.58
CA TRP A 263 14.08 -16.53 13.01
C TRP A 263 12.76 -15.85 13.40
N THR A 264 11.66 -16.45 13.00
CA THR A 264 10.31 -15.88 13.13
C THR A 264 9.95 -15.55 14.57
N ARG A 265 10.25 -16.45 15.52
CA ARG A 265 10.03 -16.19 16.94
C ARG A 265 10.84 -14.99 17.44
N ALA A 266 12.11 -14.90 17.08
CA ALA A 266 12.97 -13.77 17.44
C ALA A 266 12.49 -12.46 16.79
N SER A 267 12.03 -12.50 15.55
CA SER A 267 11.40 -11.38 14.84
C SER A 267 10.18 -10.86 15.61
N GLY A 268 9.27 -11.75 16.04
CA GLY A 268 8.08 -11.37 16.82
C GLY A 268 8.45 -10.76 18.18
N LEU A 269 9.38 -11.38 18.92
CA LEU A 269 9.86 -10.86 20.21
C LEU A 269 10.54 -9.50 20.05
N TRP A 270 11.39 -9.34 19.04
CA TRP A 270 12.06 -8.09 18.76
C TRP A 270 11.09 -6.97 18.39
N ALA A 271 10.10 -7.29 17.56
CA ALA A 271 9.02 -6.36 17.25
C ALA A 271 8.26 -5.90 18.50
N LEU A 272 7.94 -6.80 19.43
CA LEU A 272 7.30 -6.46 20.70
C LEU A 272 8.14 -5.50 21.54
N VAL A 273 9.45 -5.72 21.62
CA VAL A 273 10.38 -4.79 22.31
C VAL A 273 10.33 -3.40 21.67
N LEU A 274 10.41 -3.31 20.33
CA LEU A 274 10.34 -2.03 19.63
C LEU A 274 9.00 -1.33 19.85
N ILE A 275 7.89 -2.07 19.76
CA ILE A 275 6.54 -1.52 19.99
C ILE A 275 6.40 -1.01 21.42
N ALA A 276 6.93 -1.74 22.41
CA ALA A 276 6.93 -1.31 23.82
C ALA A 276 7.72 0.01 24.01
N VAL A 277 8.92 0.08 23.43
CA VAL A 277 9.75 1.31 23.45
C VAL A 277 9.03 2.49 22.78
N PHE A 278 8.45 2.26 21.59
CA PHE A 278 7.70 3.30 20.87
C PHE A 278 6.45 3.76 21.62
N THR A 279 5.76 2.82 22.29
CA THR A 279 4.59 3.13 23.10
C THR A 279 4.98 3.93 24.35
N ALA A 280 6.06 3.53 25.03
CA ALA A 280 6.56 4.27 26.19
C ALA A 280 6.99 5.69 25.81
N GLU A 281 7.69 5.85 24.68
CA GLU A 281 8.10 7.15 24.18
C GLU A 281 6.90 8.01 23.76
N ALA A 282 5.91 7.42 23.11
CA ALA A 282 4.67 8.10 22.75
C ALA A 282 3.89 8.59 23.97
N LEU A 283 3.80 7.78 25.02
CA LEU A 283 3.17 8.16 26.30
C LEU A 283 3.96 9.26 27.01
N ARG A 284 5.30 9.20 26.98
CA ARG A 284 6.17 10.25 27.51
C ARG A 284 5.96 11.56 26.76
N ALA A 285 5.96 11.50 25.43
CA ALA A 285 5.73 12.66 24.57
C ALA A 285 4.33 13.25 24.79
N TRP A 286 3.31 12.40 24.93
CA TRP A 286 1.94 12.85 25.24
C TRP A 286 1.87 13.62 26.56
N ARG A 287 2.49 13.09 27.62
CA ARG A 287 2.54 13.80 28.92
C ARG A 287 3.26 15.15 28.82
N ARG A 288 4.24 15.27 27.92
CA ARG A 288 5.06 16.47 27.79
C ARG A 288 4.46 17.51 26.83
N PHE A 289 3.88 17.08 25.71
CA PHE A 289 3.43 17.93 24.61
C PHE A 289 1.90 17.98 24.44
N GLY A 290 1.13 17.24 25.24
CA GLY A 290 -0.32 17.22 25.18
C GLY A 290 -0.87 16.38 24.01
N ALA A 291 -2.00 16.83 23.45
CA ALA A 291 -2.80 16.04 22.49
C ALA A 291 -2.14 15.81 21.12
N GLN A 292 -1.05 16.48 20.80
CA GLN A 292 -0.37 16.36 19.51
C GLN A 292 1.05 15.84 19.69
N VAL A 293 1.23 14.54 19.45
CA VAL A 293 2.55 13.90 19.55
C VAL A 293 3.24 13.95 18.19
N PRO A 294 4.48 14.49 18.10
CA PRO A 294 5.27 14.39 16.88
C PRO A 294 5.57 12.93 16.61
N CYS A 295 4.94 12.35 15.59
CA CYS A 295 5.13 10.94 15.22
C CYS A 295 5.75 10.84 13.82
N GLY A 296 6.99 10.33 13.77
CA GLY A 296 7.69 10.04 12.51
C GLY A 296 7.71 8.54 12.13
N CYS A 297 6.95 7.70 12.83
CA CYS A 297 7.07 6.24 12.71
C CYS A 297 6.82 5.70 11.29
N PHE A 298 5.95 6.35 10.51
CA PHE A 298 5.62 5.97 9.14
C PHE A 298 5.76 7.13 8.14
N GLY A 299 6.73 8.04 8.37
CA GLY A 299 7.02 9.14 7.45
C GLY A 299 6.01 10.29 7.45
N GLY A 300 5.00 10.27 8.32
CA GLY A 300 4.02 11.34 8.47
C GLY A 300 4.65 12.61 9.05
N ARG A 301 4.24 13.77 8.53
CA ARG A 301 4.65 15.10 9.05
C ARG A 301 3.65 15.68 10.03
N GLU A 302 2.48 15.09 10.13
CA GLU A 302 1.40 15.59 10.96
C GLU A 302 1.40 14.91 12.33
N PRO A 303 1.09 15.66 13.39
CA PRO A 303 0.92 15.07 14.71
C PRO A 303 -0.24 14.07 14.69
N VAL A 304 -0.03 12.94 15.33
CA VAL A 304 -1.04 11.88 15.44
C VAL A 304 -1.70 11.93 16.80
N SER A 305 -3.01 11.74 16.84
CA SER A 305 -3.71 11.69 18.12
C SER A 305 -3.25 10.47 18.94
N PRO A 306 -3.00 10.64 20.25
CA PRO A 306 -2.50 9.55 21.10
C PRO A 306 -3.34 8.28 21.05
N PRO A 307 -4.70 8.33 21.05
CA PRO A 307 -5.51 7.11 20.94
C PRO A 307 -5.28 6.33 19.64
N ALA A 308 -5.15 7.01 18.50
CA ALA A 308 -4.89 6.35 17.22
C ALA A 308 -3.52 5.67 17.20
N LEU A 309 -2.52 6.31 17.81
CA LEU A 309 -1.18 5.76 17.93
C LEU A 309 -1.16 4.52 18.84
N LEU A 310 -1.84 4.58 19.97
CA LEU A 310 -1.97 3.44 20.88
C LEU A 310 -2.72 2.28 20.24
N LEU A 311 -3.84 2.54 19.55
CA LEU A 311 -4.61 1.49 18.86
C LEU A 311 -3.76 0.78 17.81
N ARG A 312 -3.00 1.54 17.01
CA ARG A 312 -2.05 0.97 16.04
C ARG A 312 -1.00 0.11 16.72
N ASN A 313 -0.39 0.59 17.79
CA ASN A 313 0.66 -0.14 18.49
C ASN A 313 0.12 -1.40 19.16
N VAL A 314 -1.10 -1.37 19.69
CA VAL A 314 -1.80 -2.57 20.19
C VAL A 314 -2.01 -3.58 19.07
N GLY A 315 -2.49 -3.16 17.90
CA GLY A 315 -2.66 -4.04 16.74
C GLY A 315 -1.35 -4.71 16.33
N LEU A 316 -0.28 -3.95 16.22
CA LEU A 316 1.05 -4.48 15.91
C LEU A 316 1.60 -5.39 17.02
N ALA A 317 1.32 -5.09 18.28
CA ALA A 317 1.73 -5.93 19.42
C ALA A 317 0.99 -7.27 19.42
N VAL A 318 -0.30 -7.29 19.08
CA VAL A 318 -1.06 -8.54 18.92
C VAL A 318 -0.44 -9.39 17.82
N ILE A 319 -0.15 -8.81 16.64
CA ILE A 319 0.51 -9.53 15.55
C ILE A 319 1.89 -10.04 15.99
N GLY A 320 2.71 -9.20 16.62
CA GLY A 320 4.03 -9.58 17.13
C GLY A 320 3.97 -10.71 18.16
N ALA A 321 2.98 -10.68 19.07
CA ALA A 321 2.75 -11.75 20.04
C ALA A 321 2.34 -13.07 19.36
N LEU A 322 1.44 -13.00 18.37
CA LEU A 322 1.05 -14.17 17.60
C LEU A 322 2.25 -14.81 16.90
N VAL A 323 3.10 -14.00 16.25
CA VAL A 323 4.33 -14.47 15.59
C VAL A 323 5.33 -15.07 16.59
N ALA A 324 5.44 -14.48 17.77
CA ALA A 324 6.36 -14.97 18.82
C ALA A 324 5.90 -16.29 19.45
N LEU A 325 4.58 -16.44 19.67
CA LEU A 325 4.00 -17.60 20.36
C LEU A 325 3.78 -18.79 19.42
N ARG A 326 3.42 -18.51 18.16
CA ARG A 326 3.15 -19.52 17.13
C ARG A 326 3.94 -19.17 15.86
N PRO A 327 5.27 -19.38 15.85
CA PRO A 327 6.04 -19.21 14.64
C PRO A 327 5.57 -20.22 13.59
N PRO A 328 5.51 -19.85 12.30
CA PRO A 328 5.26 -20.79 11.23
C PRO A 328 6.32 -21.89 11.26
N PRO A 329 5.98 -23.11 10.85
CA PRO A 329 6.98 -24.16 10.64
C PRO A 329 8.06 -23.60 9.71
N GLU A 330 9.32 -23.95 9.94
CA GLU A 330 10.50 -23.34 9.30
C GLU A 330 10.28 -23.12 7.80
N PRO A 331 10.47 -21.89 7.30
CA PRO A 331 10.40 -21.67 5.87
C PRO A 331 11.57 -22.42 5.23
N THR A 332 11.28 -23.52 4.58
CA THR A 332 12.26 -24.25 3.78
C THR A 332 12.60 -23.39 2.57
N PHE A 333 13.58 -22.50 2.69
CA PHE A 333 14.24 -21.82 1.60
C PHE A 333 15.16 -22.80 0.86
N ALA A 334 14.60 -23.86 0.32
CA ALA A 334 15.33 -24.75 -0.58
C ALA A 334 14.98 -24.34 -2.01
N LEU A 335 15.71 -23.38 -2.56
CA LEU A 335 15.82 -23.29 -4.01
C LEU A 335 16.67 -24.47 -4.48
N PRO A 336 16.22 -25.28 -5.44
CA PRO A 336 17.01 -26.39 -5.97
C PRO A 336 18.39 -25.87 -6.43
N GLY A 337 19.46 -26.46 -5.92
CA GLY A 337 20.83 -26.10 -6.28
C GLY A 337 21.44 -24.93 -5.52
N TRP A 338 20.77 -24.38 -4.52
CA TRP A 338 21.31 -23.33 -3.65
C TRP A 338 21.79 -23.93 -2.32
N PRO A 339 22.83 -23.33 -1.70
CA PRO A 339 23.31 -23.76 -0.40
C PRO A 339 22.20 -23.73 0.66
N SER A 340 22.35 -24.51 1.72
CA SER A 340 21.37 -24.58 2.81
C SER A 340 21.17 -23.21 3.48
N PRO A 341 20.00 -22.94 4.09
CA PRO A 341 19.75 -21.68 4.80
C PRO A 341 20.84 -21.30 5.80
N ASN A 342 21.47 -22.29 6.43
CA ASN A 342 22.56 -22.08 7.40
C ASN A 342 23.85 -21.57 6.74
N GLU A 343 24.05 -21.80 5.45
CA GLU A 343 25.28 -21.42 4.72
C GLU A 343 25.17 -20.01 4.11
N TYR A 344 24.01 -19.62 3.57
CA TYR A 344 23.85 -18.28 2.98
C TYR A 344 23.19 -17.26 3.91
N LEU A 345 22.65 -17.70 5.05
CA LEU A 345 22.04 -16.82 6.04
C LEU A 345 22.98 -15.70 6.49
N PRO A 346 24.23 -15.94 6.89
CA PRO A 346 25.18 -14.88 7.23
C PRO A 346 25.45 -13.94 6.05
N MET A 347 25.48 -14.45 4.82
CA MET A 347 25.72 -13.67 3.62
C MET A 347 24.52 -12.77 3.28
N VAL A 348 23.29 -13.28 3.38
CA VAL A 348 22.06 -12.47 3.18
C VAL A 348 21.94 -11.40 4.26
N LEU A 349 22.25 -11.73 5.51
CA LEU A 349 22.28 -10.76 6.61
C LEU A 349 23.32 -9.67 6.37
N ALA A 350 24.51 -10.05 5.91
CA ALA A 350 25.57 -9.10 5.58
C ALA A 350 25.17 -8.20 4.41
N ILE A 351 24.61 -8.76 3.32
CA ILE A 351 24.16 -8.00 2.16
C ILE A 351 23.00 -7.06 2.54
N ALA A 352 22.00 -7.55 3.27
CA ALA A 352 20.88 -6.73 3.73
C ALA A 352 21.36 -5.63 4.70
N GLY A 353 22.25 -5.96 5.62
CA GLY A 353 22.87 -5.01 6.54
C GLY A 353 23.69 -3.94 5.81
N VAL A 354 24.49 -4.33 4.82
CA VAL A 354 25.27 -3.41 3.98
C VAL A 354 24.35 -2.55 3.12
N ALA A 355 23.28 -3.10 2.55
CA ALA A 355 22.32 -2.33 1.76
C ALA A 355 21.58 -1.29 2.60
N VAL A 356 21.15 -1.64 3.81
CA VAL A 356 20.51 -0.71 4.75
C VAL A 356 21.51 0.32 5.26
N ALA A 357 22.69 -0.09 5.70
CA ALA A 357 23.75 0.82 6.14
C ALA A 357 24.22 1.74 5.01
N GLY A 358 24.37 1.21 3.79
CA GLY A 358 24.72 1.98 2.60
C GLY A 358 23.65 3.00 2.22
N SER A 359 22.37 2.66 2.31
CA SER A 359 21.27 3.59 2.05
C SER A 359 21.19 4.71 3.09
N ILE A 360 21.45 4.39 4.37
CA ILE A 360 21.52 5.37 5.47
C ILE A 360 22.75 6.27 5.29
N ALA A 361 23.92 5.68 5.01
CA ALA A 361 25.16 6.44 4.78
C ALA A 361 25.03 7.36 3.56
N TRP A 362 24.45 6.87 2.45
CA TRP A 362 24.17 7.68 1.27
C TRP A 362 23.22 8.85 1.56
N ALA A 363 22.14 8.59 2.30
CA ALA A 363 21.22 9.65 2.73
C ALA A 363 21.92 10.70 3.62
N ALA A 364 22.80 10.27 4.52
CA ALA A 364 23.59 11.13 5.37
C ALA A 364 24.61 11.96 4.58
N ILE A 365 25.34 11.36 3.63
CA ILE A 365 26.31 12.04 2.75
C ILE A 365 25.61 13.09 1.89
N ARG A 366 24.48 12.76 1.27
CA ARG A 366 23.69 13.72 0.48
C ARG A 366 23.17 14.89 1.33
N TRP A 367 22.89 14.65 2.60
CA TRP A 367 22.46 15.70 3.52
C TRP A 367 23.62 16.62 3.90
N LEU A 368 24.80 16.08 4.25
CA LEU A 368 26.01 16.84 4.56
C LEU A 368 26.46 17.69 3.38
N GLY A 369 26.42 17.16 2.15
CA GLY A 369 26.77 17.90 0.94
C GLY A 369 25.81 19.04 0.57
N ARG A 370 24.59 19.08 1.12
CA ARG A 370 23.66 20.20 0.93
C ARG A 370 23.85 21.32 1.95
N GLY A 371 24.34 21.00 3.15
CA GLY A 371 24.63 21.99 4.20
C GLY A 371 25.92 22.78 3.95
N ALA A 372 26.82 22.30 3.08
CA ALA A 372 28.05 22.97 2.70
C ALA A 372 27.87 24.02 1.57
N ARG A 373 26.64 24.17 1.04
CA ARG A 373 26.31 25.10 -0.07
C ARG A 373 25.33 26.21 0.34
N SER A 374 25.00 26.31 1.63
CA SER A 374 24.27 27.43 2.24
C SER A 374 25.20 28.24 3.14
#